data_4dbb75b1c89eecf992026e3f9993b54d
#
_entry.id   4dbb75b1c89eecf992026e3f9993b54d
#
_cell.length_a   1.000
_cell.length_b   1.000
_cell.length_c   1.000
_cell.angle_alpha   90.00
_cell.angle_beta   90.00
_cell.angle_gamma   90.00
#
_symmetry.space_group_name_H-M   'P 1'
#
loop_
_entity.id
_entity.type
_entity.pdbx_description
1 polymer ?
#
loop_
_entity_poly.entity_id
_entity_poly.type
_entity_poly.pdbx_seq_one_letter_code
_entity_poly.pdbx_strand_id
1 'polypeptide(L)'
;MKKKLTAMLLALCMLLAALPVLGEDAAGTWYYVVADVNIGRFELREDGTADATVNGETVLTGTWTTAGTFVTISIEGDTITLAYDGSTLTAEGFPMTLYREAGKVDFDTILLMNDPRFVTPEGMTAAELEGIAKAFNEEMEKLGLSMEPPAERPETAAESEMAEMEVLSENFFVVKGYHDDYRAVYFAKVRNNNRFPVYVSNGSMQVLNTEGVQVGEAKYLLPSGSAYLDAGEVSFIHLTADIPEDAEVTYTRQFEVQPKYIYARDIAIPTSDDGFTTGQTWPGENAMWVTVTNTTKDPVPDIHVVFALEDDNGTIWDIEYTTLYNGSLCSGSSIIMKTHADNDVMEYCKEHGIKLTAMEASAWASVR
;
A
#
# COMPACT_ATOMS: atom_id res chain seq x y z
N MET A 1 -5.80 -11.07 69.42
CA MET A 1 -6.24 -10.67 68.06
C MET A 1 -5.08 -10.52 67.08
N LYS A 2 -3.94 -9.87 67.35
CA LYS A 2 -2.82 -9.66 66.38
C LYS A 2 -2.24 -10.96 65.83
N LYS A 3 -2.06 -12.04 66.63
CA LYS A 3 -1.50 -13.33 66.12
C LYS A 3 -2.41 -14.08 65.14
N LYS A 4 -3.74 -13.92 65.25
CA LYS A 4 -4.68 -14.52 64.27
C LYS A 4 -4.72 -13.77 62.97
N LEU A 5 -4.53 -12.46 63.00
CA LEU A 5 -4.48 -11.63 61.80
C LEU A 5 -3.20 -11.90 60.97
N THR A 6 -2.05 -12.07 61.68
CA THR A 6 -0.76 -12.41 61.02
C THR A 6 -0.80 -13.79 60.37
N ALA A 7 -1.43 -14.78 61.05
CA ALA A 7 -1.58 -16.13 60.48
C ALA A 7 -2.51 -16.15 59.27
N MET A 8 -3.57 -15.34 59.29
CA MET A 8 -4.51 -15.22 58.17
C MET A 8 -3.87 -14.47 56.96
N LEU A 9 -3.04 -13.46 57.23
CA LEU A 9 -2.27 -12.76 56.20
C LEU A 9 -1.21 -13.68 55.58
N LEU A 10 -0.50 -14.51 56.37
CA LEU A 10 0.47 -15.48 55.90
C LEU A 10 -0.20 -16.60 55.06
N ALA A 11 -1.40 -17.06 55.48
CA ALA A 11 -2.17 -18.04 54.73
C ALA A 11 -2.68 -17.45 53.39
N LEU A 12 -3.08 -16.18 53.38
CA LEU A 12 -3.48 -15.47 52.17
C LEU A 12 -2.31 -15.24 51.25
N CYS A 13 -1.11 -14.89 51.77
CA CYS A 13 0.12 -14.79 50.98
C CYS A 13 0.58 -16.17 50.42
N MET A 14 0.40 -17.27 51.18
CA MET A 14 0.70 -18.61 50.71
C MET A 14 -0.34 -19.11 49.69
N LEU A 15 -1.61 -18.69 49.79
CA LEU A 15 -2.61 -18.97 48.76
C LEU A 15 -2.34 -18.18 47.46
N LEU A 16 -1.88 -16.94 47.60
CA LEU A 16 -1.49 -16.13 46.43
C LEU A 16 -0.16 -16.61 45.78
N ALA A 17 0.74 -17.22 46.59
CA ALA A 17 1.95 -17.84 46.07
C ALA A 17 1.73 -19.26 45.47
N ALA A 18 0.57 -19.85 45.68
CA ALA A 18 0.18 -21.16 45.16
C ALA A 18 -0.75 -21.08 43.95
N LEU A 19 -1.11 -19.88 43.50
CA LEU A 19 -1.68 -19.75 42.17
C LEU A 19 -0.54 -20.03 41.16
N PRO A 20 -0.68 -21.04 40.29
CA PRO A 20 0.30 -21.19 39.21
C PRO A 20 0.35 -19.83 38.52
N VAL A 21 1.58 -19.38 38.25
CA VAL A 21 1.79 -18.23 37.36
C VAL A 21 1.40 -18.74 35.99
N LEU A 22 0.11 -18.74 35.69
CA LEU A 22 -0.45 -19.21 34.42
C LEU A 22 0.14 -18.47 33.21
N GLY A 23 0.83 -17.36 33.47
CA GLY A 23 1.43 -16.56 32.44
C GLY A 23 2.73 -17.11 31.83
N GLU A 24 3.51 -17.94 32.56
CA GLU A 24 4.74 -18.54 31.99
C GLU A 24 4.43 -19.51 30.86
N ASP A 25 3.25 -20.14 30.86
CA ASP A 25 2.80 -21.04 29.81
C ASP A 25 2.28 -20.32 28.53
N ALA A 26 2.21 -18.98 28.54
CA ALA A 26 1.76 -18.22 27.37
C ALA A 26 2.83 -18.10 26.25
N ALA A 27 4.09 -18.41 26.55
CA ALA A 27 5.13 -18.46 25.53
C ALA A 27 4.81 -19.49 24.44
N GLY A 28 5.21 -19.21 23.21
CA GLY A 28 5.03 -20.07 22.05
C GLY A 28 4.27 -19.41 20.91
N THR A 29 3.84 -20.20 19.95
CA THR A 29 3.16 -19.72 18.77
C THR A 29 1.64 -19.70 18.96
N TRP A 30 1.04 -18.60 18.52
CA TRP A 30 -0.39 -18.34 18.57
C TRP A 30 -0.88 -17.93 17.18
N TYR A 31 -2.03 -18.44 16.78
CA TYR A 31 -2.64 -18.17 15.48
C TYR A 31 -3.94 -17.39 15.63
N TYR A 32 -4.11 -16.35 14.84
CA TYR A 32 -5.40 -15.74 14.63
C TYR A 32 -6.11 -16.49 13.52
N VAL A 33 -7.13 -17.28 13.89
CA VAL A 33 -7.83 -18.17 12.99
C VAL A 33 -9.29 -17.76 12.87
N VAL A 34 -9.77 -17.64 11.65
CA VAL A 34 -11.20 -17.43 11.34
C VAL A 34 -11.64 -18.52 10.35
N ALA A 35 -12.63 -19.32 10.73
CA ALA A 35 -13.18 -20.41 9.90
C ALA A 35 -12.09 -21.31 9.25
N ASP A 36 -11.15 -21.81 10.06
CA ASP A 36 -10.01 -22.64 9.62
C ASP A 36 -8.95 -21.93 8.76
N VAL A 37 -9.02 -20.57 8.63
CA VAL A 37 -8.03 -19.77 7.91
C VAL A 37 -7.14 -19.04 8.90
N ASN A 38 -5.81 -19.17 8.75
CA ASN A 38 -4.83 -18.40 9.50
C ASN A 38 -4.74 -16.99 8.92
N ILE A 39 -5.16 -15.98 9.68
CA ILE A 39 -5.05 -14.56 9.29
C ILE A 39 -3.71 -13.99 9.71
N GLY A 40 -3.17 -14.46 10.83
CA GLY A 40 -1.90 -14.00 11.37
C GLY A 40 -1.36 -14.94 12.43
N ARG A 41 -0.11 -14.71 12.80
CA ARG A 41 0.60 -15.49 13.81
C ARG A 41 1.37 -14.57 14.74
N PHE A 42 1.33 -14.89 16.05
CA PHE A 42 2.19 -14.28 17.06
C PHE A 42 3.13 -15.34 17.63
N GLU A 43 4.40 -14.99 17.73
CA GLU A 43 5.39 -15.83 18.40
C GLU A 43 5.85 -15.11 19.67
N LEU A 44 5.44 -15.61 20.83
CA LEU A 44 5.80 -15.10 22.15
C LEU A 44 6.97 -15.92 22.69
N ARG A 45 8.18 -15.32 22.73
CA ARG A 45 9.37 -16.03 23.15
C ARG A 45 9.58 -15.92 24.66
N GLU A 46 10.24 -16.92 25.24
CA GLU A 46 10.55 -16.96 26.68
C GLU A 46 11.40 -15.77 27.15
N ASP A 47 12.14 -15.12 26.27
CA ASP A 47 12.95 -13.94 26.56
C ASP A 47 12.12 -12.64 26.65
N GLY A 48 10.80 -12.71 26.48
CA GLY A 48 9.90 -11.56 26.51
C GLY A 48 9.78 -10.82 25.19
N THR A 49 10.41 -11.33 24.10
CA THR A 49 10.21 -10.77 22.77
C THR A 49 8.97 -11.38 22.09
N ALA A 50 8.34 -10.59 21.21
CA ALA A 50 7.18 -11.00 20.42
C ALA A 50 7.37 -10.63 18.96
N ASP A 51 7.01 -11.56 18.07
CA ASP A 51 6.90 -11.27 16.63
C ASP A 51 5.45 -11.46 16.19
N ALA A 52 4.97 -10.55 15.37
CA ALA A 52 3.71 -10.69 14.64
C ALA A 52 4.01 -10.95 13.17
N THR A 53 3.37 -11.96 12.62
CA THR A 53 3.54 -12.38 11.24
C THR A 53 2.18 -12.31 10.54
N VAL A 54 2.14 -11.66 9.39
CA VAL A 54 0.99 -11.65 8.49
C VAL A 54 1.48 -12.21 7.16
N ASN A 55 0.69 -13.08 6.54
CA ASN A 55 1.03 -13.68 5.24
C ASN A 55 2.41 -14.35 5.20
N GLY A 56 2.81 -15.02 6.29
CA GLY A 56 4.08 -15.73 6.37
C GLY A 56 5.33 -14.86 6.52
N GLU A 57 5.21 -13.53 6.41
CA GLU A 57 6.31 -12.60 6.61
C GLU A 57 6.25 -11.97 8.00
N THR A 58 7.41 -11.87 8.69
CA THR A 58 7.49 -11.14 9.96
C THR A 58 7.32 -9.65 9.68
N VAL A 59 6.19 -9.12 10.08
CA VAL A 59 5.83 -7.72 9.79
C VAL A 59 6.30 -6.80 10.90
N LEU A 60 6.15 -7.23 12.16
CA LEU A 60 6.37 -6.39 13.33
C LEU A 60 7.06 -7.19 14.44
N THR A 61 7.97 -6.53 15.15
CA THR A 61 8.63 -7.07 16.35
C THR A 61 8.32 -6.21 17.57
N GLY A 62 8.26 -6.83 18.72
CA GLY A 62 7.94 -6.14 19.97
C GLY A 62 8.30 -6.93 21.20
N THR A 63 7.60 -6.67 22.29
CA THR A 63 7.77 -7.34 23.57
C THR A 63 6.44 -7.83 24.11
N TRP A 64 6.47 -8.80 24.99
CA TRP A 64 5.30 -9.25 25.71
C TRP A 64 5.59 -9.47 27.20
N THR A 65 4.56 -9.37 28.00
CA THR A 65 4.63 -9.58 29.44
C THR A 65 3.34 -10.24 29.93
N THR A 66 3.40 -10.84 31.12
CA THR A 66 2.23 -11.43 31.77
C THR A 66 1.95 -10.79 33.12
N ALA A 67 0.66 -10.67 33.46
CA ALA A 67 0.19 -10.24 34.74
C ALA A 67 -1.04 -11.06 35.18
N GLY A 68 -0.80 -12.13 35.93
CA GLY A 68 -1.85 -13.10 36.25
C GLY A 68 -2.35 -13.85 35.04
N THR A 69 -3.61 -13.71 34.70
CA THR A 69 -4.25 -14.31 33.53
C THR A 69 -4.26 -13.39 32.30
N PHE A 70 -3.48 -12.34 32.31
CA PHE A 70 -3.41 -11.41 31.18
C PHE A 70 -2.04 -11.47 30.52
N VAL A 71 -2.03 -11.47 29.21
CA VAL A 71 -0.87 -11.32 28.35
C VAL A 71 -0.95 -9.97 27.67
N THR A 72 0.08 -9.16 27.82
CA THR A 72 0.18 -7.86 27.18
C THR A 72 1.27 -7.91 26.12
N ILE A 73 0.94 -7.63 24.87
CA ILE A 73 1.85 -7.57 23.74
C ILE A 73 1.99 -6.10 23.35
N SER A 74 3.21 -5.62 23.21
CA SER A 74 3.54 -4.25 22.82
C SER A 74 4.40 -4.27 21.57
N ILE A 75 3.89 -3.70 20.48
CA ILE A 75 4.53 -3.67 19.15
C ILE A 75 4.48 -2.24 18.62
N GLU A 76 5.62 -1.65 18.28
CA GLU A 76 5.76 -0.29 17.72
C GLU A 76 5.06 0.84 18.52
N GLY A 77 4.85 0.63 19.81
CA GLY A 77 4.17 1.60 20.69
C GLY A 77 2.68 1.33 20.90
N ASP A 78 2.10 0.46 20.12
CA ASP A 78 0.75 -0.05 20.38
C ASP A 78 0.79 -1.22 21.35
N THR A 79 -0.25 -1.33 22.16
CA THR A 79 -0.33 -2.36 23.19
C THR A 79 -1.70 -3.03 23.14
N ILE A 80 -1.68 -4.35 23.06
CA ILE A 80 -2.89 -5.17 23.20
C ILE A 80 -2.79 -6.03 24.46
N THR A 81 -3.87 -6.08 25.22
CA THR A 81 -3.98 -6.95 26.39
C THR A 81 -5.01 -8.05 26.14
N LEU A 82 -4.59 -9.28 26.33
CA LEU A 82 -5.34 -10.49 26.04
C LEU A 82 -5.56 -11.28 27.31
N ALA A 83 -6.77 -11.76 27.56
CA ALA A 83 -7.06 -12.70 28.63
C ALA A 83 -6.59 -14.10 28.20
N TYR A 84 -5.81 -14.76 29.07
CA TYR A 84 -5.32 -16.11 28.88
C TYR A 84 -6.07 -17.09 29.78
N ASP A 85 -6.68 -18.11 29.18
CA ASP A 85 -7.44 -19.16 29.87
C ASP A 85 -6.72 -20.52 29.95
N GLY A 86 -5.46 -20.58 29.49
CA GLY A 86 -4.66 -21.81 29.40
C GLY A 86 -4.65 -22.42 28.00
N SER A 87 -5.60 -22.07 27.14
CA SER A 87 -5.77 -22.61 25.77
C SER A 87 -5.91 -21.53 24.70
N THR A 88 -6.42 -20.37 25.06
CA THR A 88 -6.67 -19.24 24.15
C THR A 88 -6.17 -17.93 24.73
N LEU A 89 -5.91 -16.97 23.84
CA LEU A 89 -5.68 -15.56 24.17
C LEU A 89 -6.80 -14.73 23.51
N THR A 90 -7.63 -14.07 24.34
CA THR A 90 -8.80 -13.33 23.85
C THR A 90 -8.71 -11.86 24.20
N ALA A 91 -8.91 -10.98 23.22
CA ALA A 91 -8.95 -9.54 23.43
C ALA A 91 -10.29 -9.11 24.03
N GLU A 92 -10.27 -8.32 25.11
CA GLU A 92 -11.47 -7.75 25.68
C GLU A 92 -11.98 -6.59 24.82
N GLY A 93 -13.22 -6.70 24.35
CA GLY A 93 -13.87 -5.65 23.54
C GLY A 93 -13.51 -5.65 22.06
N PHE A 94 -12.72 -6.60 21.60
CA PHE A 94 -12.39 -6.79 20.20
C PHE A 94 -12.58 -8.27 19.81
N PRO A 95 -13.18 -8.60 18.65
CA PRO A 95 -13.51 -10.00 18.29
C PRO A 95 -12.27 -10.78 17.83
N MET A 96 -11.20 -10.77 18.60
CA MET A 96 -9.97 -11.49 18.32
C MET A 96 -9.70 -12.55 19.37
N THR A 97 -9.57 -13.78 18.94
CA THR A 97 -9.11 -14.90 19.76
C THR A 97 -7.95 -15.59 19.05
N LEU A 98 -6.87 -15.79 19.78
CA LEU A 98 -5.69 -16.51 19.29
C LEU A 98 -5.70 -17.92 19.83
N TYR A 99 -5.32 -18.88 19.00
CA TYR A 99 -5.31 -20.30 19.29
C TYR A 99 -3.90 -20.87 19.19
N ARG A 100 -3.61 -21.96 19.91
CA ARG A 100 -2.36 -22.72 19.79
C ARG A 100 -2.31 -23.54 18.50
N GLU A 101 -3.46 -23.90 17.98
CA GLU A 101 -3.57 -24.70 16.77
C GLU A 101 -3.75 -23.79 15.56
N ALA A 102 -2.98 -24.05 14.51
CA ALA A 102 -3.16 -23.37 13.25
C ALA A 102 -4.47 -23.80 12.57
N GLY A 103 -5.06 -22.90 11.80
CA GLY A 103 -6.11 -23.26 10.85
C GLY A 103 -5.57 -24.16 9.75
N LYS A 104 -6.47 -24.72 8.97
CA LYS A 104 -6.11 -25.68 7.90
C LYS A 104 -5.39 -25.05 6.72
N VAL A 105 -5.65 -23.78 6.49
CA VAL A 105 -5.06 -23.03 5.37
C VAL A 105 -4.60 -21.66 5.83
N ASP A 106 -3.62 -21.12 5.15
CA ASP A 106 -3.20 -19.74 5.33
C ASP A 106 -4.08 -18.79 4.51
N PHE A 107 -4.17 -17.56 4.95
CA PHE A 107 -4.94 -16.52 4.29
C PHE A 107 -4.56 -16.36 2.82
N ASP A 108 -3.26 -16.41 2.50
CA ASP A 108 -2.78 -16.36 1.12
C ASP A 108 -3.34 -17.48 0.24
N THR A 109 -3.58 -18.67 0.82
CA THR A 109 -4.23 -19.76 0.12
C THR A 109 -5.63 -19.38 -0.34
N ILE A 110 -6.41 -18.71 0.53
CA ILE A 110 -7.75 -18.21 0.18
C ILE A 110 -7.66 -17.13 -0.90
N LEU A 111 -6.69 -16.23 -0.80
CA LEU A 111 -6.47 -15.18 -1.78
C LEU A 111 -6.14 -15.73 -3.16
N LEU A 112 -5.34 -16.78 -3.20
CA LEU A 112 -4.81 -17.38 -4.43
C LEU A 112 -5.73 -18.44 -5.04
N MET A 113 -6.80 -18.88 -4.35
CA MET A 113 -7.72 -19.93 -4.84
C MET A 113 -8.22 -19.72 -6.25
N ASN A 114 -8.39 -18.46 -6.63
CA ASN A 114 -8.83 -18.07 -7.96
C ASN A 114 -7.65 -17.90 -8.94
N ASP A 115 -6.39 -18.14 -8.53
CA ASP A 115 -5.25 -18.14 -9.44
C ASP A 115 -5.27 -19.43 -10.28
N PRO A 116 -5.27 -19.38 -11.62
CA PRO A 116 -5.27 -20.59 -12.45
C PRO A 116 -4.00 -21.43 -12.28
N ARG A 117 -2.94 -20.84 -11.74
CA ARG A 117 -1.70 -21.54 -11.36
C ARG A 117 -1.80 -22.12 -9.96
N PHE A 118 -2.89 -21.79 -9.24
CA PHE A 118 -3.10 -22.25 -7.88
C PHE A 118 -3.24 -23.78 -7.87
N VAL A 119 -2.43 -24.41 -7.04
CA VAL A 119 -2.50 -25.83 -6.78
C VAL A 119 -3.10 -26.00 -5.38
N THR A 120 -4.18 -26.74 -5.29
CA THR A 120 -4.80 -27.06 -3.99
C THR A 120 -3.73 -27.65 -3.06
N PRO A 121 -3.64 -27.19 -1.80
CA PRO A 121 -2.66 -27.70 -0.85
C PRO A 121 -2.69 -29.22 -0.74
N GLU A 122 -1.51 -29.82 -0.53
CA GLU A 122 -1.39 -31.27 -0.39
C GLU A 122 -2.25 -31.79 0.77
N GLY A 123 -3.01 -32.84 0.51
CA GLY A 123 -3.92 -33.45 1.49
C GLY A 123 -5.29 -32.81 1.59
N MET A 124 -5.60 -31.80 0.77
CA MET A 124 -6.89 -31.13 0.72
C MET A 124 -7.56 -31.31 -0.65
N THR A 125 -8.88 -31.39 -0.70
CA THR A 125 -9.64 -31.37 -1.95
C THR A 125 -10.09 -29.94 -2.29
N ALA A 126 -10.31 -29.66 -3.57
CA ALA A 126 -10.84 -28.36 -4.02
C ALA A 126 -12.18 -28.04 -3.34
N ALA A 127 -13.05 -29.03 -3.15
CA ALA A 127 -14.35 -28.84 -2.50
C ALA A 127 -14.22 -28.48 -1.00
N GLU A 128 -13.22 -29.04 -0.30
CA GLU A 128 -12.94 -28.68 1.09
C GLU A 128 -12.43 -27.25 1.18
N LEU A 129 -11.52 -26.86 0.28
CA LEU A 129 -11.00 -25.51 0.23
C LEU A 129 -12.08 -24.46 -0.09
N GLU A 130 -12.95 -24.74 -1.07
CA GLU A 130 -14.14 -23.93 -1.37
C GLU A 130 -15.07 -23.78 -0.16
N GLY A 131 -15.27 -24.86 0.58
CA GLY A 131 -16.05 -24.86 1.82
C GLY A 131 -15.45 -23.95 2.89
N ILE A 132 -14.13 -23.99 3.08
CA ILE A 132 -13.40 -23.15 4.02
C ILE A 132 -13.48 -21.68 3.57
N ALA A 133 -13.24 -21.38 2.31
CA ALA A 133 -13.30 -20.03 1.76
C ALA A 133 -14.69 -19.41 1.94
N LYS A 134 -15.74 -20.18 1.69
CA LYS A 134 -17.12 -19.73 1.91
C LYS A 134 -17.38 -19.41 3.38
N ALA A 135 -17.01 -20.32 4.28
CA ALA A 135 -17.19 -20.12 5.73
C ALA A 135 -16.39 -18.90 6.23
N PHE A 136 -15.19 -18.72 5.71
CA PHE A 136 -14.35 -17.59 6.00
C PHE A 136 -15.01 -16.26 5.59
N ASN A 137 -15.51 -16.16 4.36
CA ASN A 137 -16.20 -14.96 3.87
C ASN A 137 -17.46 -14.65 4.68
N GLU A 138 -18.25 -15.68 5.07
CA GLU A 138 -19.43 -15.51 5.91
C GLU A 138 -19.08 -14.98 7.31
N GLU A 139 -17.95 -15.41 7.90
CA GLU A 139 -17.50 -14.90 9.20
C GLU A 139 -16.93 -13.47 9.08
N MET A 140 -16.18 -13.16 8.04
CA MET A 140 -15.66 -11.82 7.79
C MET A 140 -16.81 -10.81 7.59
N GLU A 141 -17.86 -11.19 6.87
CA GLU A 141 -19.06 -10.36 6.69
C GLU A 141 -19.77 -10.07 8.04
N LYS A 142 -19.87 -11.07 8.92
CA LYS A 142 -20.44 -10.88 10.27
C LYS A 142 -19.62 -9.90 11.12
N LEU A 143 -18.31 -9.86 10.91
CA LEU A 143 -17.40 -8.92 11.58
C LEU A 143 -17.46 -7.52 10.96
N GLY A 144 -18.26 -7.31 9.90
CA GLY A 144 -18.34 -6.05 9.15
C GLY A 144 -17.12 -5.79 8.26
N LEU A 145 -16.29 -6.81 8.08
CA LEU A 145 -15.12 -6.80 7.22
C LEU A 145 -15.56 -7.47 5.90
N SER A 146 -16.26 -6.74 5.06
CA SER A 146 -16.60 -7.24 3.73
C SER A 146 -15.32 -7.39 2.92
N MET A 147 -14.90 -8.62 2.75
CA MET A 147 -14.02 -8.99 1.67
C MET A 147 -14.90 -9.15 0.44
N GLU A 148 -15.16 -8.05 -0.28
CA GLU A 148 -15.70 -8.23 -1.62
C GLU A 148 -14.73 -9.17 -2.36
N PRO A 149 -15.24 -10.30 -2.89
CA PRO A 149 -14.40 -11.09 -3.77
C PRO A 149 -13.91 -10.14 -4.87
N PRO A 150 -12.65 -10.20 -5.27
CA PRO A 150 -12.17 -9.39 -6.37
C PRO A 150 -13.17 -9.57 -7.51
N ALA A 151 -13.63 -8.45 -8.07
CA ALA A 151 -14.55 -8.44 -9.21
C ALA A 151 -14.13 -9.56 -10.14
N GLU A 152 -15.08 -10.40 -10.58
CA GLU A 152 -14.87 -11.66 -11.28
C GLU A 152 -13.56 -11.65 -12.05
N ARG A 153 -12.64 -12.51 -11.63
CA ARG A 153 -11.33 -12.56 -12.24
C ARG A 153 -11.51 -12.75 -13.73
N PRO A 154 -10.97 -11.88 -14.57
CA PRO A 154 -10.99 -12.13 -15.99
C PRO A 154 -10.35 -13.50 -16.22
N GLU A 155 -11.00 -14.34 -17.01
CA GLU A 155 -10.47 -15.62 -17.42
C GLU A 155 -9.00 -15.44 -17.80
N THR A 156 -8.16 -16.21 -17.17
CA THR A 156 -6.71 -16.31 -17.34
C THR A 156 -6.17 -15.71 -18.62
N ALA A 157 -5.70 -14.48 -18.57
CA ALA A 157 -4.63 -14.11 -19.47
C ALA A 157 -3.37 -14.79 -18.93
N ALA A 158 -2.87 -15.78 -19.64
CA ALA A 158 -1.53 -16.29 -19.38
C ALA A 158 -0.56 -15.10 -19.44
N GLU A 159 0.55 -15.13 -18.68
CA GLU A 159 1.58 -14.09 -18.76
C GLU A 159 2.01 -13.79 -20.21
N SER A 160 1.85 -14.78 -21.11
CA SER A 160 2.06 -14.65 -22.55
C SER A 160 1.01 -13.80 -23.29
N GLU A 161 -0.10 -13.42 -22.68
CA GLU A 161 -1.18 -12.60 -23.26
C GLU A 161 -1.24 -11.20 -22.65
N MET A 162 -0.35 -10.86 -21.71
CA MET A 162 -0.31 -9.52 -21.12
C MET A 162 0.20 -8.52 -22.17
N ALA A 163 -0.62 -7.56 -22.52
CA ALA A 163 -0.23 -6.45 -23.37
C ALA A 163 0.61 -5.45 -22.55
N GLU A 164 1.60 -4.86 -23.20
CA GLU A 164 2.31 -3.71 -22.68
C GLU A 164 1.34 -2.54 -22.45
N MET A 165 1.71 -1.64 -21.53
CA MET A 165 0.99 -0.39 -21.36
C MET A 165 1.01 0.41 -22.65
N GLU A 166 -0.15 0.91 -23.05
CA GLU A 166 -0.24 1.85 -24.17
C GLU A 166 0.28 3.22 -23.74
N VAL A 167 1.27 3.74 -24.44
CA VAL A 167 1.74 5.12 -24.21
C VAL A 167 0.92 6.07 -25.05
N LEU A 168 0.13 6.90 -24.39
CA LEU A 168 -0.76 7.89 -25.04
C LEU A 168 -0.01 9.16 -25.42
N SER A 169 0.91 9.59 -24.56
CA SER A 169 1.78 10.73 -24.76
C SER A 169 3.06 10.49 -23.99
N GLU A 170 4.19 10.88 -24.54
CA GLU A 170 5.48 10.85 -23.83
C GLU A 170 6.35 12.04 -24.22
N ASN A 171 7.20 12.48 -23.31
CA ASN A 171 8.16 13.54 -23.52
C ASN A 171 9.46 13.21 -22.80
N PHE A 172 10.57 13.50 -23.45
CA PHE A 172 11.91 13.30 -22.92
C PHE A 172 12.79 14.49 -23.27
N PHE A 173 13.42 15.07 -22.27
CA PHE A 173 14.32 16.21 -22.44
C PHE A 173 15.34 16.27 -21.30
N VAL A 174 16.32 17.15 -21.45
CA VAL A 174 17.33 17.40 -20.42
C VAL A 174 17.12 18.78 -19.83
N VAL A 175 17.09 18.84 -18.52
CA VAL A 175 17.06 20.11 -17.77
C VAL A 175 18.36 20.34 -17.05
N LYS A 176 18.74 21.60 -16.93
CA LYS A 176 19.84 22.05 -16.09
C LYS A 176 19.30 22.43 -14.73
N GLY A 177 19.76 21.76 -13.68
CA GLY A 177 19.40 22.07 -12.32
C GLY A 177 20.13 23.27 -11.74
N TYR A 178 19.68 23.71 -10.59
CA TYR A 178 20.19 24.94 -9.90
C TYR A 178 21.69 24.86 -9.56
N HIS A 179 22.26 23.70 -9.37
CA HIS A 179 23.68 23.49 -9.01
C HIS A 179 24.58 23.15 -10.21
N ASP A 180 24.20 23.55 -11.44
CA ASP A 180 24.88 23.17 -12.68
C ASP A 180 24.93 21.65 -12.90
N ASP A 181 24.05 20.89 -12.27
CA ASP A 181 23.78 19.48 -12.54
C ASP A 181 22.80 19.35 -13.71
N TYR A 182 22.82 18.22 -14.38
CA TYR A 182 21.92 17.93 -15.49
C TYR A 182 21.08 16.70 -15.20
N ARG A 183 19.79 16.79 -15.50
CA ARG A 183 18.85 15.70 -15.34
C ARG A 183 18.15 15.41 -16.66
N ALA A 184 18.17 14.16 -17.05
CA ALA A 184 17.28 13.65 -18.10
C ALA A 184 15.91 13.37 -17.44
N VAL A 185 14.86 13.96 -17.99
CA VAL A 185 13.50 13.87 -17.47
C VAL A 185 12.62 13.18 -18.52
N TYR A 186 11.82 12.24 -18.08
CA TYR A 186 10.85 11.53 -18.90
C TYR A 186 9.48 11.59 -18.25
N PHE A 187 8.50 12.05 -19.01
CA PHE A 187 7.10 12.07 -18.65
C PHE A 187 6.29 11.21 -19.59
N ALA A 188 5.33 10.46 -19.07
CA ALA A 188 4.40 9.72 -19.91
C ALA A 188 3.01 9.65 -19.30
N LYS A 189 2.01 9.64 -20.18
CA LYS A 189 0.64 9.26 -19.91
C LYS A 189 0.42 7.88 -20.50
N VAL A 190 0.08 6.92 -19.67
CA VAL A 190 -0.03 5.52 -20.04
C VAL A 190 -1.42 4.99 -19.77
N ARG A 191 -1.88 4.03 -20.55
CA ARG A 191 -3.17 3.36 -20.39
C ARG A 191 -2.98 1.87 -20.20
N ASN A 192 -3.76 1.28 -19.31
CA ASN A 192 -3.88 -0.16 -19.27
C ASN A 192 -4.65 -0.66 -20.51
N ASN A 193 -3.94 -1.24 -21.45
CA ASN A 193 -4.50 -1.79 -22.69
C ASN A 193 -4.95 -3.27 -22.54
N ASN A 194 -4.85 -3.82 -21.32
CA ASN A 194 -5.37 -5.14 -21.02
C ASN A 194 -6.87 -5.06 -20.73
N ARG A 195 -7.57 -6.15 -20.97
CA ARG A 195 -9.00 -6.29 -20.65
C ARG A 195 -9.27 -6.57 -19.16
N PHE A 196 -8.24 -6.55 -18.32
CA PHE A 196 -8.26 -6.84 -16.89
C PHE A 196 -7.42 -5.83 -16.10
N PRO A 197 -7.66 -5.70 -14.79
CA PRO A 197 -6.89 -4.83 -13.94
C PRO A 197 -5.41 -5.26 -13.85
N VAL A 198 -4.51 -4.28 -13.85
CA VAL A 198 -3.07 -4.49 -13.71
C VAL A 198 -2.50 -3.69 -12.54
N TYR A 199 -1.33 -4.12 -12.10
CA TYR A 199 -0.48 -3.40 -11.18
C TYR A 199 0.82 -3.04 -11.87
N VAL A 200 1.14 -1.75 -11.94
CA VAL A 200 2.42 -1.25 -12.44
C VAL A 200 3.41 -1.30 -11.28
N SER A 201 4.23 -2.33 -11.25
CA SER A 201 5.12 -2.61 -10.10
C SER A 201 6.39 -1.79 -10.12
N ASN A 202 6.85 -1.40 -11.31
CA ASN A 202 8.10 -0.67 -11.47
C ASN A 202 8.17 0.03 -12.84
N GLY A 203 8.96 1.10 -12.88
CA GLY A 203 9.40 1.74 -14.11
C GLY A 203 10.91 1.97 -14.08
N SER A 204 11.56 1.85 -15.21
CA SER A 204 12.98 2.15 -15.35
C SER A 204 13.26 2.89 -16.65
N MET A 205 14.31 3.69 -16.65
CA MET A 205 14.83 4.40 -17.81
C MET A 205 16.35 4.33 -17.81
N GLN A 206 16.92 4.00 -18.95
CA GLN A 206 18.35 4.13 -19.20
C GLN A 206 18.57 5.30 -20.17
N VAL A 207 19.50 6.19 -19.83
CA VAL A 207 19.90 7.30 -20.67
C VAL A 207 21.21 6.95 -21.34
N LEU A 208 21.24 7.07 -22.67
CA LEU A 208 22.36 6.67 -23.52
C LEU A 208 22.91 7.90 -24.23
N ASN A 209 24.23 8.01 -24.31
CA ASN A 209 24.87 9.03 -25.16
C ASN A 209 24.79 8.64 -26.64
N THR A 210 25.33 9.48 -27.53
CA THR A 210 25.36 9.27 -28.98
C THR A 210 26.15 8.02 -29.42
N GLU A 211 27.01 7.49 -28.57
CA GLU A 211 27.76 6.26 -28.79
C GLU A 211 27.01 5.01 -28.28
N GLY A 212 25.83 5.18 -27.68
CA GLY A 212 25.04 4.10 -27.07
C GLY A 212 25.54 3.66 -25.69
N VAL A 213 26.41 4.43 -25.07
CA VAL A 213 26.91 4.16 -23.72
C VAL A 213 25.93 4.74 -22.70
N GLN A 214 25.58 3.94 -21.68
CA GLN A 214 24.72 4.40 -20.59
C GLN A 214 25.45 5.48 -19.76
N VAL A 215 24.82 6.64 -19.65
CA VAL A 215 25.31 7.81 -18.92
C VAL A 215 24.41 8.20 -17.74
N GLY A 216 23.21 7.65 -17.66
CA GLY A 216 22.28 7.84 -16.56
C GLY A 216 21.28 6.70 -16.45
N GLU A 217 20.65 6.58 -15.30
CA GLU A 217 19.64 5.57 -15.05
C GLU A 217 18.64 6.04 -13.99
N ALA A 218 17.36 5.79 -14.26
CA ALA A 218 16.28 5.87 -13.26
C ALA A 218 15.77 4.45 -12.96
N LYS A 219 15.68 4.10 -11.68
CA LYS A 219 15.20 2.80 -11.20
C LYS A 219 14.19 3.00 -10.07
N TYR A 220 13.31 2.02 -9.92
CA TYR A 220 12.41 1.87 -8.77
C TYR A 220 11.41 3.02 -8.61
N LEU A 221 10.81 3.45 -9.69
CA LEU A 221 9.76 4.45 -9.61
C LEU A 221 8.39 3.83 -9.76
N LEU A 222 7.59 4.01 -8.71
CA LEU A 222 6.15 3.82 -8.81
C LEU A 222 5.58 4.90 -9.75
N PRO A 223 4.49 4.62 -10.46
CA PRO A 223 3.78 5.65 -11.19
C PRO A 223 3.50 6.86 -10.30
N SER A 224 3.61 8.06 -10.85
CA SER A 224 3.19 9.28 -10.16
C SER A 224 1.66 9.33 -10.01
N GLY A 225 0.93 8.61 -10.88
CA GLY A 225 -0.48 8.31 -10.75
C GLY A 225 -0.75 7.01 -10.01
N SER A 226 -1.99 6.50 -10.06
CA SER A 226 -2.34 5.20 -9.50
C SER A 226 -1.49 4.10 -10.12
N ALA A 227 -0.97 3.20 -9.28
CA ALA A 227 -0.28 1.99 -9.71
C ALA A 227 -1.24 0.84 -10.04
N TYR A 228 -2.50 0.92 -9.58
CA TYR A 228 -3.55 -0.07 -9.80
C TYR A 228 -4.51 0.46 -10.85
N LEU A 229 -4.48 -0.12 -12.03
CA LEU A 229 -5.23 0.38 -13.17
C LEU A 229 -6.26 -0.65 -13.63
N ASP A 230 -7.52 -0.28 -13.61
CA ASP A 230 -8.57 -1.05 -14.26
C ASP A 230 -8.41 -1.04 -15.81
N ALA A 231 -9.15 -1.90 -16.50
CA ALA A 231 -9.07 -1.98 -17.96
C ALA A 231 -9.42 -0.62 -18.60
N GLY A 232 -8.53 -0.10 -19.42
CA GLY A 232 -8.66 1.20 -20.09
C GLY A 232 -8.33 2.42 -19.23
N GLU A 233 -8.02 2.23 -17.94
CA GLU A 233 -7.65 3.32 -17.04
C GLU A 233 -6.27 3.89 -17.36
N VAL A 234 -6.09 5.17 -17.03
CA VAL A 234 -4.91 5.97 -17.36
C VAL A 234 -4.13 6.31 -16.10
N SER A 235 -2.80 6.31 -16.21
CA SER A 235 -1.88 6.79 -15.18
C SER A 235 -0.76 7.64 -15.76
N PHE A 236 0.00 8.25 -14.87
CA PHE A 236 1.12 9.12 -15.21
C PHE A 236 2.42 8.56 -14.66
N ILE A 237 3.49 8.69 -15.44
CA ILE A 237 4.83 8.24 -15.10
C ILE A 237 5.80 9.40 -15.22
N HIS A 238 6.58 9.61 -14.18
CA HIS A 238 7.68 10.57 -14.12
C HIS A 238 8.96 9.81 -13.77
N LEU A 239 9.96 9.84 -14.65
CA LEU A 239 11.27 9.25 -14.43
C LEU A 239 12.34 10.34 -14.57
N THR A 240 13.30 10.34 -13.65
CA THR A 240 14.40 11.29 -13.65
C THR A 240 15.73 10.56 -13.48
N ALA A 241 16.71 10.88 -14.28
CA ALA A 241 18.05 10.32 -14.16
C ALA A 241 19.10 11.46 -14.20
N ASP A 242 20.02 11.46 -13.25
CA ASP A 242 21.16 12.36 -13.28
C ASP A 242 22.08 11.97 -14.43
N ILE A 243 22.58 12.97 -15.15
CA ILE A 243 23.55 12.81 -16.24
C ILE A 243 24.73 13.75 -16.03
N PRO A 244 25.94 13.38 -16.46
CA PRO A 244 27.14 14.13 -16.09
C PRO A 244 27.29 15.50 -16.76
N GLU A 245 26.70 15.69 -17.92
CA GLU A 245 26.85 16.93 -18.72
C GLU A 245 25.61 17.16 -19.60
N ASP A 246 25.50 18.39 -20.12
CA ASP A 246 24.56 18.74 -21.20
C ASP A 246 24.99 18.03 -22.49
N ALA A 247 24.59 16.78 -22.61
CA ALA A 247 24.96 15.93 -23.74
C ALA A 247 23.72 15.62 -24.58
N GLU A 248 23.93 15.45 -25.87
CA GLU A 248 22.91 14.87 -26.73
C GLU A 248 22.70 13.41 -26.32
N VAL A 249 21.53 13.10 -25.77
CA VAL A 249 21.20 11.80 -25.20
C VAL A 249 19.91 11.23 -25.80
N THR A 250 19.82 9.92 -25.76
CA THR A 250 18.62 9.16 -26.06
C THR A 250 18.23 8.30 -24.85
N TYR A 251 17.10 7.65 -24.89
CA TYR A 251 16.65 6.82 -23.77
C TYR A 251 16.06 5.49 -24.25
N THR A 252 16.08 4.53 -23.34
CA THR A 252 15.22 3.34 -23.38
C THR A 252 14.46 3.25 -22.08
N ARG A 253 13.23 2.77 -22.13
CA ARG A 253 12.38 2.62 -20.95
C ARG A 253 11.73 1.25 -20.88
N GLN A 254 11.39 0.83 -19.68
CA GLN A 254 10.65 -0.39 -19.42
C GLN A 254 9.65 -0.14 -18.29
N PHE A 255 8.44 -0.64 -18.45
CA PHE A 255 7.43 -0.69 -17.41
C PHE A 255 7.17 -2.15 -17.06
N GLU A 256 7.30 -2.47 -15.78
CA GLU A 256 6.96 -3.79 -15.27
C GLU A 256 5.50 -3.79 -14.87
N VAL A 257 4.72 -4.61 -15.54
CA VAL A 257 3.27 -4.71 -15.36
C VAL A 257 2.95 -6.13 -14.93
N GLN A 258 2.14 -6.25 -13.92
CA GLN A 258 1.67 -7.53 -13.39
C GLN A 258 0.15 -7.53 -13.33
N PRO A 259 -0.51 -8.69 -13.48
CA PRO A 259 -1.93 -8.77 -13.18
C PRO A 259 -2.17 -8.35 -11.73
N LYS A 260 -3.24 -7.60 -11.50
CA LYS A 260 -3.60 -7.17 -10.15
C LYS A 260 -4.14 -8.36 -9.35
N TYR A 261 -3.40 -8.78 -8.34
CA TYR A 261 -3.75 -9.90 -7.47
C TYR A 261 -4.18 -9.49 -6.06
N ILE A 262 -4.15 -8.18 -5.72
CA ILE A 262 -4.23 -7.72 -4.35
C ILE A 262 -5.58 -7.01 -4.10
N TYR A 263 -6.10 -7.16 -2.87
CA TYR A 263 -7.33 -6.53 -2.37
C TYR A 263 -7.24 -5.00 -2.25
N ALA A 264 -6.03 -4.44 -2.17
CA ALA A 264 -5.85 -3.01 -2.26
C ALA A 264 -6.28 -2.54 -3.65
N ARG A 265 -7.29 -1.71 -3.68
CA ARG A 265 -7.70 -1.02 -4.89
C ARG A 265 -7.56 0.48 -4.67
N ASP A 266 -7.15 1.15 -5.70
CA ASP A 266 -7.30 2.58 -5.74
C ASP A 266 -8.71 2.90 -6.20
N ILE A 267 -9.39 3.73 -5.44
CA ILE A 267 -10.69 4.28 -5.85
C ILE A 267 -10.46 5.69 -6.38
N ALA A 268 -10.99 5.96 -7.57
CA ALA A 268 -10.97 7.31 -8.13
C ALA A 268 -11.81 8.26 -7.26
N ILE A 269 -11.25 9.41 -6.93
CA ILE A 269 -11.93 10.44 -6.17
C ILE A 269 -12.26 11.59 -7.12
N PRO A 270 -13.53 12.06 -7.20
CA PRO A 270 -13.91 13.16 -8.06
C PRO A 270 -13.14 14.45 -7.78
N THR A 271 -12.69 15.09 -8.84
CA THR A 271 -11.99 16.37 -8.84
C THR A 271 -12.82 17.47 -9.48
N SER A 272 -12.62 18.71 -9.03
CA SER A 272 -13.25 19.91 -9.60
C SER A 272 -12.40 21.14 -9.30
N ASP A 273 -12.73 22.28 -9.92
CA ASP A 273 -12.10 23.59 -9.67
C ASP A 273 -10.56 23.52 -9.71
N ASP A 274 -10.05 22.85 -10.74
CA ASP A 274 -8.64 22.74 -11.01
C ASP A 274 -8.05 24.01 -11.63
N GLY A 275 -6.75 24.19 -11.45
CA GLY A 275 -6.07 25.33 -12.04
C GLY A 275 -4.58 25.32 -11.76
N PHE A 276 -3.86 26.15 -12.49
CA PHE A 276 -2.43 26.34 -12.31
C PHE A 276 -1.99 27.76 -12.62
N THR A 277 -0.83 28.11 -12.10
CA THR A 277 -0.14 29.35 -12.42
C THR A 277 1.29 29.04 -12.86
N THR A 278 1.73 29.68 -13.92
CA THR A 278 3.09 29.56 -14.44
C THR A 278 3.71 30.93 -14.70
N GLY A 279 5.02 31.02 -14.65
CA GLY A 279 5.78 32.16 -15.15
C GLY A 279 6.09 33.23 -14.13
N GLN A 280 5.99 32.97 -12.85
CA GLN A 280 6.40 33.91 -11.83
C GLN A 280 7.61 33.41 -11.03
N THR A 281 8.40 34.31 -10.46
CA THR A 281 9.62 33.98 -9.75
C THR A 281 9.38 33.72 -8.27
N TRP A 282 9.99 32.69 -7.75
CA TRP A 282 10.00 32.14 -6.40
C TRP A 282 9.53 33.03 -5.21
N PRO A 283 8.86 32.49 -4.16
CA PRO A 283 8.31 31.18 -3.92
C PRO A 283 6.76 31.17 -4.00
N GLY A 284 6.18 30.22 -4.73
CA GLY A 284 4.73 29.96 -4.69
C GLY A 284 3.99 30.24 -5.99
N GLU A 285 4.68 30.37 -7.08
CA GLU A 285 4.18 31.01 -8.31
C GLU A 285 3.93 30.04 -9.46
N ASN A 286 4.46 28.80 -9.38
CA ASN A 286 4.13 27.70 -10.29
C ASN A 286 3.22 26.70 -9.58
N ALA A 287 2.15 27.16 -8.97
CA ALA A 287 1.26 26.32 -8.19
C ALA A 287 0.23 25.62 -9.07
N MET A 288 -0.04 24.39 -8.73
CA MET A 288 -1.13 23.57 -9.25
C MET A 288 -2.11 23.22 -8.12
N TRP A 289 -3.40 23.23 -8.40
CA TRP A 289 -4.43 22.89 -7.40
C TRP A 289 -5.63 22.23 -8.02
N VAL A 290 -6.32 21.46 -7.19
CA VAL A 290 -7.59 20.83 -7.51
C VAL A 290 -8.43 20.66 -6.25
N THR A 291 -9.73 20.77 -6.36
CA THR A 291 -10.66 20.39 -5.29
C THR A 291 -11.00 18.92 -5.41
N VAL A 292 -10.76 18.18 -4.35
CA VAL A 292 -11.06 16.75 -4.23
C VAL A 292 -12.26 16.56 -3.33
N THR A 293 -13.26 15.78 -3.75
CA THR A 293 -14.51 15.58 -3.01
C THR A 293 -14.74 14.10 -2.75
N ASN A 294 -14.86 13.73 -1.47
CA ASN A 294 -15.24 12.36 -1.11
C ASN A 294 -16.76 12.17 -1.32
N THR A 295 -17.12 11.47 -2.37
CA THR A 295 -18.53 11.11 -2.70
C THR A 295 -18.93 9.73 -2.15
N THR A 296 -18.02 9.03 -1.49
CA THR A 296 -18.32 7.74 -0.87
C THR A 296 -19.10 7.92 0.44
N LYS A 297 -19.65 6.83 0.98
CA LYS A 297 -20.39 6.87 2.26
C LYS A 297 -19.47 6.91 3.46
N ASP A 298 -18.23 6.43 3.31
CA ASP A 298 -17.26 6.26 4.37
C ASP A 298 -16.13 7.30 4.28
N PRO A 299 -15.44 7.61 5.37
CA PRO A 299 -14.24 8.41 5.32
C PRO A 299 -13.17 7.74 4.45
N VAL A 300 -12.53 8.51 3.58
CA VAL A 300 -11.48 8.02 2.68
C VAL A 300 -10.12 8.48 3.21
N PRO A 301 -9.21 7.57 3.59
CA PRO A 301 -7.86 7.90 4.04
C PRO A 301 -6.91 8.12 2.85
N ASP A 302 -5.76 8.73 3.14
CA ASP A 302 -4.59 8.78 2.27
C ASP A 302 -4.92 9.12 0.80
N ILE A 303 -5.48 10.31 0.60
CA ILE A 303 -5.83 10.79 -0.74
C ILE A 303 -4.56 11.23 -1.48
N HIS A 304 -4.39 10.71 -2.66
CA HIS A 304 -3.32 11.04 -3.59
C HIS A 304 -3.86 11.85 -4.75
N VAL A 305 -3.08 12.79 -5.22
CA VAL A 305 -3.40 13.59 -6.43
C VAL A 305 -2.16 13.69 -7.28
N VAL A 306 -2.29 13.39 -8.56
CA VAL A 306 -1.29 13.68 -9.60
C VAL A 306 -1.78 14.84 -10.46
N PHE A 307 -0.84 15.68 -10.88
CA PHE A 307 -1.04 16.80 -11.78
C PHE A 307 -0.11 16.63 -12.98
N ALA A 308 -0.61 16.85 -14.17
CA ALA A 308 0.18 16.89 -15.40
C ALA A 308 -0.06 18.23 -16.11
N LEU A 309 1.01 18.94 -16.46
CA LEU A 309 0.97 20.17 -17.24
C LEU A 309 1.25 19.88 -18.70
N GLU A 310 0.43 20.41 -19.59
CA GLU A 310 0.48 20.15 -21.02
C GLU A 310 0.53 21.46 -21.83
N ASP A 311 1.17 21.38 -22.99
CA ASP A 311 1.08 22.43 -23.99
C ASP A 311 -0.19 22.30 -24.86
N ASP A 312 -0.36 23.16 -25.87
CA ASP A 312 -1.51 23.16 -26.79
C ASP A 312 -1.51 21.97 -27.77
N ASN A 313 -0.44 21.17 -27.81
CA ASN A 313 -0.35 19.92 -28.57
C ASN A 313 -0.65 18.69 -27.73
N GLY A 314 -0.88 18.84 -26.42
CA GLY A 314 -1.05 17.74 -25.47
C GLY A 314 0.27 17.06 -25.08
N THR A 315 1.42 17.75 -25.29
CA THR A 315 2.71 17.27 -24.82
C THR A 315 2.82 17.56 -23.31
N ILE A 316 3.15 16.54 -22.53
CA ILE A 316 3.32 16.67 -21.07
C ILE A 316 4.71 17.27 -20.80
N TRP A 317 4.74 18.33 -20.03
CA TRP A 317 5.97 19.03 -19.65
C TRP A 317 6.29 18.96 -18.17
N ASP A 318 5.31 18.59 -17.34
CA ASP A 318 5.55 18.36 -15.92
C ASP A 318 4.53 17.39 -15.34
N ILE A 319 4.97 16.55 -14.41
CA ILE A 319 4.11 15.66 -13.65
C ILE A 319 4.52 15.72 -12.18
N GLU A 320 3.61 16.22 -11.35
CA GLU A 320 3.82 16.35 -9.92
C GLU A 320 2.71 15.64 -9.15
N TYR A 321 3.01 15.28 -7.90
CA TYR A 321 2.01 14.65 -7.05
C TYR A 321 1.99 15.24 -5.64
N THR A 322 0.86 15.07 -4.97
CA THR A 322 0.72 15.40 -3.56
C THR A 322 -0.18 14.38 -2.86
N THR A 323 -0.02 14.25 -1.56
CA THR A 323 -0.78 13.28 -0.76
C THR A 323 -1.25 13.89 0.55
N LEU A 324 -2.49 13.61 0.93
CA LEU A 324 -3.01 13.85 2.27
C LEU A 324 -2.65 12.67 3.18
N TYR A 325 -1.47 12.71 3.80
CA TYR A 325 -1.02 11.64 4.71
C TYR A 325 -1.68 11.73 6.08
N ASN A 326 -1.96 10.58 6.68
CA ASN A 326 -2.51 10.46 8.05
C ASN A 326 -3.79 11.26 8.28
N GLY A 327 -4.50 11.59 7.21
CA GLY A 327 -5.77 12.28 7.24
C GLY A 327 -6.85 11.46 6.53
N SER A 328 -8.10 11.69 6.89
CA SER A 328 -9.23 11.14 6.14
C SER A 328 -10.20 12.24 5.77
N LEU A 329 -10.68 12.19 4.55
CA LEU A 329 -11.74 13.08 4.08
C LEU A 329 -13.09 12.45 4.38
N CYS A 330 -13.88 13.08 5.24
CA CYS A 330 -15.20 12.60 5.60
C CYS A 330 -16.13 12.55 4.38
N SER A 331 -17.14 11.69 4.42
CA SER A 331 -18.18 11.60 3.39
C SER A 331 -18.78 12.98 3.08
N GLY A 332 -18.91 13.32 1.81
CA GLY A 332 -19.45 14.59 1.34
C GLY A 332 -18.56 15.81 1.56
N SER A 333 -17.38 15.66 2.14
CA SER A 333 -16.44 16.76 2.35
C SER A 333 -15.53 16.97 1.14
N SER A 334 -15.01 18.20 1.00
CA SER A 334 -14.04 18.54 -0.04
C SER A 334 -12.79 19.19 0.57
N ILE A 335 -11.67 19.02 -0.10
CA ILE A 335 -10.39 19.63 0.25
C ILE A 335 -9.69 20.13 -1.01
N ILE A 336 -8.98 21.24 -0.90
CA ILE A 336 -8.11 21.72 -1.98
C ILE A 336 -6.73 21.10 -1.78
N MET A 337 -6.31 20.28 -2.74
CA MET A 337 -4.97 19.72 -2.82
C MET A 337 -4.10 20.59 -3.73
N LYS A 338 -2.84 20.80 -3.30
CA LYS A 338 -1.90 21.70 -4.01
C LYS A 338 -0.52 21.10 -4.08
N THR A 339 0.18 21.39 -5.18
CA THR A 339 1.60 21.17 -5.34
C THR A 339 2.23 22.31 -6.15
N HIS A 340 3.51 22.19 -6.45
CA HIS A 340 4.24 23.16 -7.29
C HIS A 340 4.90 22.39 -8.42
N ALA A 341 4.89 22.99 -9.60
CA ALA A 341 5.64 22.47 -10.74
C ALA A 341 7.15 22.54 -10.47
N ASP A 342 7.89 21.62 -11.09
CA ASP A 342 9.35 21.60 -11.02
C ASP A 342 9.94 22.90 -11.61
N ASN A 343 10.69 23.64 -10.80
CA ASN A 343 11.22 24.95 -11.20
C ASN A 343 12.21 24.85 -12.35
N ASP A 344 13.04 23.80 -12.41
CA ASP A 344 14.02 23.61 -13.47
C ASP A 344 13.31 23.31 -14.80
N VAL A 345 12.22 22.52 -14.75
CA VAL A 345 11.35 22.28 -15.90
C VAL A 345 10.64 23.56 -16.34
N MET A 346 10.16 24.38 -15.40
CA MET A 346 9.51 25.66 -15.74
C MET A 346 10.48 26.65 -16.36
N GLU A 347 11.74 26.68 -15.91
CA GLU A 347 12.76 27.50 -16.52
C GLU A 347 13.11 27.02 -17.92
N TYR A 348 13.26 25.70 -18.10
CA TYR A 348 13.44 25.09 -19.42
C TYR A 348 12.31 25.46 -20.38
N CYS A 349 11.05 25.32 -19.97
CA CYS A 349 9.89 25.69 -20.80
C CYS A 349 9.94 27.17 -21.20
N LYS A 350 10.29 28.06 -20.28
CA LYS A 350 10.42 29.49 -20.54
C LYS A 350 11.55 29.80 -21.52
N GLU A 351 12.72 29.19 -21.38
CA GLU A 351 13.89 29.40 -22.25
C GLU A 351 13.60 28.90 -23.67
N HIS A 352 12.83 27.83 -23.83
CA HIS A 352 12.47 27.25 -25.13
C HIS A 352 11.16 27.80 -25.70
N GLY A 353 10.53 28.77 -25.04
CA GLY A 353 9.28 29.39 -25.49
C GLY A 353 8.08 28.45 -25.46
N ILE A 354 8.13 27.41 -24.64
CA ILE A 354 7.04 26.44 -24.47
C ILE A 354 5.95 27.08 -23.61
N LYS A 355 4.73 27.05 -24.10
CA LYS A 355 3.59 27.63 -23.41
C LYS A 355 2.68 26.51 -22.89
N LEU A 356 2.63 26.38 -21.58
CA LEU A 356 1.70 25.49 -20.90
C LEU A 356 0.29 26.05 -20.97
N THR A 357 -0.67 25.27 -21.42
CA THR A 357 -2.03 25.75 -21.71
C THR A 357 -3.11 24.91 -21.03
N ALA A 358 -2.77 23.72 -20.57
CA ALA A 358 -3.70 22.81 -19.90
C ALA A 358 -3.03 22.14 -18.68
N MET A 359 -3.89 21.71 -17.77
CA MET A 359 -3.54 20.86 -16.64
C MET A 359 -4.56 19.74 -16.54
N GLU A 360 -4.10 18.53 -16.41
CA GLU A 360 -4.91 17.38 -16.03
C GLU A 360 -4.61 17.01 -14.58
N ALA A 361 -5.64 16.75 -13.79
CA ALA A 361 -5.48 16.27 -12.43
C ALA A 361 -6.32 15.01 -12.19
N SER A 362 -5.73 14.03 -11.54
CA SER A 362 -6.40 12.79 -11.14
C SER A 362 -6.17 12.52 -9.66
N ALA A 363 -7.23 12.14 -8.94
CA ALA A 363 -7.17 11.84 -7.53
C ALA A 363 -7.66 10.43 -7.25
N TRP A 364 -6.98 9.75 -6.32
CA TRP A 364 -7.36 8.41 -5.87
C TRP A 364 -7.03 8.22 -4.40
N ALA A 365 -7.60 7.19 -3.82
CA ALA A 365 -7.25 6.73 -2.48
C ALA A 365 -7.11 5.22 -2.48
N SER A 366 -6.10 4.73 -1.78
CA SER A 366 -5.90 3.29 -1.60
C SER A 366 -6.80 2.79 -0.48
N VAL A 367 -7.72 1.92 -0.81
CA VAL A 367 -8.61 1.24 0.14
C VAL A 367 -8.06 -0.16 0.40
N ARG A 368 -7.73 -0.43 1.65
CA ARG A 368 -7.21 -1.72 2.12
C ARG A 368 -8.31 -2.58 2.71
#